data_dac02bb5872f08facaf501bd6aefc8ce
#
_entry.id   dac02bb5872f08facaf501bd6aefc8ce
#
_cell.length_a   1.000
_cell.length_b   1.000
_cell.length_c   1.000
_cell.angle_alpha   90.00
_cell.angle_beta   90.00
_cell.angle_gamma   90.00
#
_symmetry.space_group_name_H-M   'P 1'
#
loop_
_entity.id
_entity.type
_entity.pdbx_description
1 polymer ?
#
loop_
_entity_poly.entity_id
_entity_poly.type
_entity_poly.pdbx_seq_one_letter_code
_entity_poly.pdbx_strand_id
1 'polypeptide(L)'
;FGIDVPNADNAAMDGYAIRFSDLNGTGTVLTVRQRVPAGHIGGKLQNGEAARIFTGAPIPEGADTVVRQEWCEVDGDRLIFTRLPEKKGESVRYRGEDLEEGDLVLKKGTRLQAQHLGVAASVGLVDLPVTRRLKVALMSTGDELVMQGESLTPGKIYNSNRYTLRALLENLGCTVTDFGIIADNLKATQAALAEAARTGHDLILTSGGVSVGEEDHIKPAIESLGRLHFWRVAA
;
A
#
# COMPACT_ATOMS: atom_id res chain seq x y z
N PHE A 1 11.61 3.92 11.12
CA PHE A 1 12.36 4.15 9.87
C PHE A 1 13.61 4.97 10.21
N GLY A 2 14.68 4.85 9.41
CA GLY A 2 15.97 5.47 9.66
C GLY A 2 16.22 6.76 8.87
N ILE A 3 15.18 7.40 8.34
CA ILE A 3 15.31 8.68 7.60
C ILE A 3 14.07 9.55 7.78
N ASP A 4 14.29 10.85 7.77
CA ASP A 4 13.22 11.84 7.68
C ASP A 4 12.71 12.00 6.24
N VAL A 5 11.45 12.43 6.08
CA VAL A 5 10.88 12.78 4.78
C VAL A 5 10.25 14.17 4.87
N PRO A 6 10.76 15.13 4.08
CA PRO A 6 11.99 15.07 3.30
C PRO A 6 13.23 14.94 4.18
N ASN A 7 14.32 14.45 3.61
CA ASN A 7 15.57 14.18 4.35
C ASN A 7 16.43 15.44 4.60
N ALA A 8 16.05 16.58 4.04
CA ALA A 8 16.68 17.90 4.23
C ALA A 8 15.68 19.00 3.91
N ASP A 9 15.92 20.19 4.45
CA ASP A 9 15.16 21.38 4.06
C ASP A 9 15.30 21.59 2.56
N ASN A 10 14.17 21.77 1.85
CA ASN A 10 14.17 21.94 0.40
C ASN A 10 13.15 22.98 -0.07
N ALA A 11 13.34 23.45 -1.30
CA ALA A 11 12.44 24.41 -1.92
C ALA A 11 11.09 23.79 -2.26
N ALA A 12 10.00 24.39 -1.78
CA ALA A 12 8.64 24.02 -2.15
C ALA A 12 8.24 24.56 -3.54
N MET A 13 8.96 25.55 -4.06
CA MET A 13 8.66 26.28 -5.29
C MET A 13 9.93 26.58 -6.08
N ASP A 14 9.78 26.79 -7.38
CA ASP A 14 10.82 27.36 -8.20
C ASP A 14 10.98 28.86 -7.87
N GLY A 15 12.19 29.28 -7.63
CA GLY A 15 12.43 30.65 -7.21
C GLY A 15 13.88 30.94 -6.86
N TYR A 16 14.05 31.74 -5.84
CA TYR A 16 15.35 32.18 -5.36
C TYR A 16 15.46 31.93 -3.85
N ALA A 17 16.44 31.14 -3.46
CA ALA A 17 16.79 30.93 -2.06
C ALA A 17 17.60 32.14 -1.59
N ILE A 18 17.18 32.73 -0.49
CA ILE A 18 17.73 33.94 0.10
C ILE A 18 17.83 33.84 1.62
N ARG A 19 18.54 34.73 2.22
CA ARG A 19 18.45 35.00 3.65
C ARG A 19 17.35 36.06 3.89
N PHE A 20 16.34 35.71 4.67
CA PHE A 20 15.20 36.61 4.94
C PHE A 20 15.63 37.98 5.55
N SER A 21 16.67 37.94 6.39
CA SER A 21 17.21 39.17 7.03
C SER A 21 17.89 40.15 6.06
N ASP A 22 18.19 39.75 4.82
CA ASP A 22 18.76 40.64 3.82
C ASP A 22 17.69 41.50 3.11
N LEU A 23 16.41 41.24 3.37
CA LEU A 23 15.30 41.99 2.81
C LEU A 23 15.05 43.29 3.62
N ASN A 24 15.14 44.44 2.95
CA ASN A 24 14.89 45.75 3.51
C ASN A 24 13.72 46.47 2.82
N GLY A 25 12.81 45.75 2.21
CA GLY A 25 11.69 46.26 1.41
C GLY A 25 11.78 45.86 -0.07
N THR A 26 10.78 46.21 -0.86
CA THR A 26 10.69 45.85 -2.30
C THR A 26 11.82 46.42 -3.16
N GLY A 27 12.56 47.43 -2.67
CA GLY A 27 13.77 47.97 -3.33
C GLY A 27 15.04 47.16 -3.07
N THR A 28 14.97 46.05 -2.30
CA THR A 28 16.16 45.22 -2.06
C THR A 28 16.63 44.57 -3.36
N VAL A 29 17.96 44.63 -3.57
CA VAL A 29 18.62 43.96 -4.69
C VAL A 29 19.63 42.99 -4.12
N LEU A 30 19.49 41.70 -4.53
CA LEU A 30 20.48 40.66 -4.19
C LEU A 30 21.23 40.23 -5.45
N THR A 31 22.39 39.60 -5.27
CA THR A 31 23.18 39.08 -6.39
C THR A 31 22.99 37.57 -6.54
N VAL A 32 22.53 37.10 -7.69
CA VAL A 32 22.40 35.66 -7.97
C VAL A 32 23.78 35.07 -8.25
N ARG A 33 24.28 34.25 -7.32
CA ARG A 33 25.64 33.68 -7.39
C ARG A 33 25.68 32.25 -7.88
N GLN A 34 24.60 31.54 -7.75
CA GLN A 34 24.56 30.12 -8.09
C GLN A 34 23.18 29.68 -8.54
N ARG A 35 23.17 28.52 -9.17
CA ARG A 35 21.95 27.80 -9.61
C ARG A 35 21.97 26.40 -8.98
N VAL A 36 20.91 26.06 -8.23
CA VAL A 36 20.80 24.81 -7.47
C VAL A 36 19.58 24.01 -7.96
N PRO A 37 19.75 23.13 -8.96
CA PRO A 37 18.68 22.24 -9.39
C PRO A 37 18.46 21.10 -8.38
N ALA A 38 17.30 20.44 -8.47
CA ALA A 38 17.01 19.25 -7.65
C ALA A 38 18.11 18.19 -7.85
N GLY A 39 18.47 17.50 -6.75
CA GLY A 39 19.55 16.52 -6.73
C GLY A 39 20.97 17.11 -6.65
N HIS A 40 21.12 18.43 -6.53
CA HIS A 40 22.42 19.08 -6.34
C HIS A 40 22.42 19.90 -5.05
N ILE A 41 23.60 20.02 -4.45
CA ILE A 41 23.81 20.82 -3.23
C ILE A 41 24.46 22.14 -3.62
N GLY A 42 23.85 23.25 -3.17
CA GLY A 42 24.42 24.59 -3.37
C GLY A 42 25.55 24.89 -2.40
N GLY A 43 26.43 25.81 -2.78
CA GLY A 43 27.41 26.39 -1.89
C GLY A 43 26.76 27.34 -0.87
N LYS A 44 27.53 27.74 0.17
CA LYS A 44 27.07 28.67 1.19
C LYS A 44 26.83 30.07 0.60
N LEU A 45 25.66 30.62 0.91
CA LEU A 45 25.31 31.99 0.56
C LEU A 45 25.85 32.99 1.60
N GLN A 46 26.43 34.07 1.10
CA GLN A 46 26.84 35.23 1.91
C GLN A 46 25.73 36.28 2.00
N ASN A 47 25.92 37.30 2.81
CA ASN A 47 24.98 38.42 2.89
C ASN A 47 24.85 39.13 1.54
N GLY A 48 23.62 39.45 1.13
CA GLY A 48 23.34 40.09 -0.14
C GLY A 48 23.37 39.14 -1.36
N GLU A 49 23.54 37.85 -1.15
CA GLU A 49 23.52 36.82 -2.22
C GLU A 49 22.21 36.05 -2.28
N ALA A 50 21.89 35.56 -3.47
CA ALA A 50 20.78 34.66 -3.75
C ALA A 50 21.23 33.46 -4.57
N ALA A 51 20.52 32.37 -4.46
CA ALA A 51 20.65 31.22 -5.33
C ALA A 51 19.38 31.00 -6.14
N ARG A 52 19.47 30.87 -7.45
CA ARG A 52 18.38 30.34 -8.27
C ARG A 52 18.14 28.89 -7.85
N ILE A 53 16.93 28.58 -7.34
CA ILE A 53 16.60 27.27 -6.80
C ILE A 53 15.35 26.71 -7.48
N PHE A 54 15.24 25.37 -7.51
CA PHE A 54 14.13 24.65 -8.10
C PHE A 54 13.44 23.76 -7.07
N THR A 55 12.16 23.52 -7.27
CA THR A 55 11.34 22.65 -6.39
C THR A 55 12.06 21.33 -6.09
N GLY A 56 12.14 20.98 -4.82
CA GLY A 56 12.83 19.79 -4.32
C GLY A 56 14.36 19.93 -4.18
N ALA A 57 14.96 21.04 -4.60
CA ALA A 57 16.38 21.27 -4.38
C ALA A 57 16.65 21.63 -2.90
N PRO A 58 17.72 21.09 -2.27
CA PRO A 58 18.10 21.44 -0.90
C PRO A 58 18.37 22.94 -0.75
N ILE A 59 17.94 23.51 0.36
CA ILE A 59 18.22 24.92 0.69
C ILE A 59 19.72 25.08 0.97
N PRO A 60 20.43 25.99 0.26
CA PRO A 60 21.82 26.23 0.52
C PRO A 60 22.09 26.75 1.93
N GLU A 61 23.23 26.40 2.52
CA GLU A 61 23.66 26.98 3.79
C GLU A 61 23.68 28.49 3.72
N GLY A 62 23.11 29.16 4.72
CA GLY A 62 22.98 30.60 4.77
C GLY A 62 21.66 31.13 4.20
N ALA A 63 20.91 30.36 3.42
CA ALA A 63 19.55 30.70 3.05
C ALA A 63 18.55 30.11 4.04
N ASP A 64 17.38 30.74 4.14
CA ASP A 64 16.30 30.30 5.04
C ASP A 64 14.90 30.56 4.47
N THR A 65 14.78 31.07 3.26
CA THR A 65 13.52 31.48 2.63
C THR A 65 13.64 31.32 1.13
N VAL A 66 12.56 30.92 0.45
CA VAL A 66 12.49 30.87 -1.01
C VAL A 66 11.45 31.87 -1.50
N VAL A 67 11.87 32.81 -2.32
CA VAL A 67 10.98 33.73 -3.01
C VAL A 67 10.63 33.16 -4.38
N ARG A 68 9.35 33.05 -4.67
CA ARG A 68 8.85 32.51 -5.95
C ARG A 68 9.38 33.33 -7.11
N GLN A 69 9.72 32.69 -8.22
CA GLN A 69 10.24 33.38 -9.40
C GLN A 69 9.28 34.43 -9.95
N GLU A 70 7.96 34.24 -9.81
CA GLU A 70 6.92 35.17 -10.27
C GLU A 70 6.91 36.47 -9.48
N TRP A 71 7.61 36.54 -8.36
CA TRP A 71 7.74 37.72 -7.51
C TRP A 71 9.08 38.39 -7.67
N CYS A 72 9.83 38.02 -8.72
CA CYS A 72 11.19 38.49 -8.95
C CYS A 72 11.40 38.93 -10.40
N GLU A 73 12.22 39.95 -10.57
CA GLU A 73 12.80 40.33 -11.86
C GLU A 73 14.31 40.14 -11.77
N VAL A 74 14.94 39.77 -12.89
CA VAL A 74 16.38 39.55 -12.98
C VAL A 74 16.96 40.39 -14.10
N ASP A 75 17.95 41.23 -13.75
CA ASP A 75 18.73 42.01 -14.68
C ASP A 75 20.23 41.65 -14.53
N GLY A 76 20.71 40.83 -15.47
CA GLY A 76 22.03 40.21 -15.34
C GLY A 76 22.12 39.25 -14.16
N ASP A 77 22.92 39.58 -13.17
CA ASP A 77 23.03 38.85 -11.89
C ASP A 77 22.23 39.49 -10.74
N ARG A 78 21.53 40.60 -11.02
CA ARG A 78 20.76 41.37 -10.04
C ARG A 78 19.36 40.84 -9.90
N LEU A 79 18.97 40.39 -8.71
CA LEU A 79 17.64 39.95 -8.34
C LEU A 79 16.88 41.08 -7.67
N ILE A 80 15.74 41.46 -8.24
CA ILE A 80 14.87 42.54 -7.77
C ILE A 80 13.52 41.95 -7.40
N PHE A 81 12.96 42.31 -6.25
CA PHE A 81 11.70 41.76 -5.78
C PHE A 81 10.54 42.68 -6.15
N THR A 82 9.55 42.14 -6.84
CA THR A 82 8.25 42.79 -7.11
C THR A 82 7.27 42.54 -5.97
N ARG A 83 7.46 41.42 -5.24
CA ARG A 83 6.74 41.08 -4.02
C ARG A 83 7.69 40.40 -3.04
N LEU A 84 7.54 40.68 -1.75
CA LEU A 84 8.34 40.06 -0.69
C LEU A 84 7.61 38.89 -0.06
N PRO A 85 8.34 37.90 0.48
CA PRO A 85 7.78 36.85 1.33
C PRO A 85 7.24 37.49 2.63
N GLU A 86 6.18 36.92 3.16
CA GLU A 86 5.50 37.43 4.35
C GLU A 86 6.25 37.06 5.65
N LYS A 87 7.00 35.96 5.61
CA LYS A 87 7.72 35.45 6.78
C LYS A 87 8.97 34.67 6.39
N LYS A 88 9.89 34.57 7.34
CA LYS A 88 11.02 33.66 7.25
C LYS A 88 10.52 32.24 7.10
N GLY A 89 11.18 31.42 6.25
CA GLY A 89 10.81 30.03 5.96
C GLY A 89 9.70 29.90 4.93
N GLU A 90 9.23 30.99 4.31
CA GLU A 90 8.22 30.88 3.26
C GLU A 90 8.74 30.07 2.07
N SER A 91 7.90 29.17 1.55
CA SER A 91 8.22 28.23 0.45
C SER A 91 9.42 27.32 0.73
N VAL A 92 9.72 27.03 1.99
CA VAL A 92 10.66 26.02 2.44
C VAL A 92 9.86 24.86 3.02
N ARG A 93 10.18 23.64 2.57
CA ARG A 93 9.75 22.40 3.23
C ARG A 93 10.85 21.94 4.17
N TYR A 94 10.50 21.75 5.42
CA TYR A 94 11.47 21.38 6.43
C TYR A 94 11.75 19.88 6.45
N ARG A 95 12.96 19.51 6.82
CA ARG A 95 13.33 18.13 7.10
C ARG A 95 12.34 17.50 8.08
N GLY A 96 11.85 16.31 7.77
CA GLY A 96 10.88 15.59 8.61
C GLY A 96 9.45 16.11 8.57
N GLU A 97 9.13 17.08 7.70
CA GLU A 97 7.78 17.69 7.64
C GLU A 97 6.66 16.66 7.37
N ASP A 98 6.93 15.63 6.58
CA ASP A 98 5.96 14.57 6.28
C ASP A 98 6.09 13.39 7.27
N LEU A 99 7.33 12.98 7.57
CA LEU A 99 7.65 11.85 8.46
C LEU A 99 8.99 12.11 9.16
N GLU A 100 9.00 11.96 10.48
CA GLU A 100 10.23 11.99 11.27
C GLU A 100 10.84 10.58 11.43
N GLU A 101 12.15 10.52 11.58
CA GLU A 101 12.85 9.28 11.91
C GLU A 101 12.29 8.66 13.20
N GLY A 102 11.87 7.40 13.12
CA GLY A 102 11.26 6.67 14.24
C GLY A 102 9.74 6.63 14.21
N ASP A 103 9.08 7.35 13.33
CA ASP A 103 7.63 7.34 13.21
C ASP A 103 7.08 5.97 12.83
N LEU A 104 5.94 5.60 13.43
CA LEU A 104 5.19 4.40 13.07
C LEU A 104 4.26 4.67 11.89
N VAL A 105 4.73 4.39 10.69
CA VAL A 105 3.99 4.67 9.45
C VAL A 105 2.90 3.62 9.16
N LEU A 106 3.21 2.34 9.37
CA LEU A 106 2.28 1.23 9.10
C LEU A 106 2.15 0.34 10.33
N LYS A 107 0.92 0.17 10.82
CA LYS A 107 0.62 -0.72 11.94
C LYS A 107 0.53 -2.17 11.47
N LYS A 108 0.91 -3.12 12.34
CA LYS A 108 0.65 -4.55 12.12
C LYS A 108 -0.84 -4.79 11.88
N GLY A 109 -1.18 -5.57 10.87
CA GLY A 109 -2.57 -5.85 10.47
C GLY A 109 -3.15 -4.86 9.46
N THR A 110 -2.41 -3.82 9.08
CA THR A 110 -2.84 -2.91 8.00
C THR A 110 -2.95 -3.67 6.68
N ARG A 111 -4.11 -3.62 6.05
CA ARG A 111 -4.26 -4.11 4.67
C ARG A 111 -3.56 -3.12 3.73
N LEU A 112 -2.48 -3.58 3.10
CA LEU A 112 -1.68 -2.74 2.21
C LEU A 112 -2.49 -2.34 0.98
N GLN A 113 -2.37 -1.05 0.62
CA GLN A 113 -2.91 -0.42 -0.57
C GLN A 113 -1.79 0.38 -1.25
N ALA A 114 -2.06 0.92 -2.44
CA ALA A 114 -1.06 1.61 -3.25
C ALA A 114 -0.33 2.74 -2.49
N GLN A 115 -1.07 3.58 -1.74
CA GLN A 115 -0.49 4.67 -0.95
C GLN A 115 0.47 4.16 0.14
N HIS A 116 0.19 3.01 0.75
CA HIS A 116 1.06 2.42 1.77
C HIS A 116 2.40 1.97 1.17
N LEU A 117 2.39 1.48 -0.07
CA LEU A 117 3.61 1.11 -0.79
C LEU A 117 4.42 2.36 -1.15
N GLY A 118 3.75 3.45 -1.56
CA GLY A 118 4.39 4.73 -1.83
C GLY A 118 5.11 5.29 -0.61
N VAL A 119 4.44 5.29 0.54
CA VAL A 119 5.05 5.75 1.80
C VAL A 119 6.20 4.84 2.24
N ALA A 120 6.07 3.53 2.13
CA ALA A 120 7.17 2.61 2.43
C ALA A 120 8.39 2.85 1.53
N ALA A 121 8.15 3.09 0.24
CA ALA A 121 9.22 3.40 -0.71
C ALA A 121 9.88 4.77 -0.45
N SER A 122 9.12 5.78 0.01
CA SER A 122 9.67 7.10 0.32
C SER A 122 10.70 7.10 1.46
N VAL A 123 10.62 6.10 2.35
CA VAL A 123 11.60 5.87 3.42
C VAL A 123 12.66 4.82 3.05
N GLY A 124 12.75 4.44 1.77
CA GLY A 124 13.80 3.56 1.25
C GLY A 124 13.58 2.06 1.52
N LEU A 125 12.38 1.63 1.93
CA LEU A 125 12.11 0.21 2.14
C LEU A 125 11.95 -0.51 0.79
N VAL A 126 12.71 -1.57 0.62
CA VAL A 126 12.64 -2.47 -0.55
C VAL A 126 11.61 -3.58 -0.31
N ASP A 127 11.56 -4.10 0.92
CA ASP A 127 10.69 -5.19 1.31
C ASP A 127 9.85 -4.83 2.54
N LEU A 128 8.60 -5.31 2.56
CA LEU A 128 7.72 -5.21 3.71
C LEU A 128 7.40 -6.61 4.25
N PRO A 129 7.57 -6.86 5.56
CA PRO A 129 7.12 -8.11 6.15
C PRO A 129 5.59 -8.16 6.14
N VAL A 130 5.03 -9.11 5.41
CA VAL A 130 3.58 -9.30 5.29
C VAL A 130 3.19 -10.71 5.75
N THR A 131 1.91 -10.88 6.11
CA THR A 131 1.36 -12.22 6.33
C THR A 131 1.30 -12.96 5.00
N ARG A 132 1.60 -14.26 5.01
CA ARG A 132 1.40 -15.10 3.84
C ARG A 132 -0.09 -15.19 3.48
N ARG A 133 -0.37 -15.49 2.24
CA ARG A 133 -1.73 -15.79 1.79
C ARG A 133 -2.25 -17.07 2.47
N LEU A 134 -3.53 -17.08 2.85
CA LEU A 134 -4.19 -18.28 3.31
C LEU A 134 -4.33 -19.26 2.17
N LYS A 135 -4.06 -20.54 2.45
CA LYS A 135 -4.27 -21.65 1.54
C LYS A 135 -5.63 -22.27 1.86
N VAL A 136 -6.54 -22.24 0.90
CA VAL A 136 -7.90 -22.72 1.06
C VAL A 136 -8.14 -23.92 0.16
N ALA A 137 -8.56 -25.05 0.73
CA ALA A 137 -9.09 -26.16 -0.02
C ALA A 137 -10.60 -25.91 -0.26
N LEU A 138 -11.01 -25.84 -1.51
CA LEU A 138 -12.41 -25.72 -1.91
C LEU A 138 -12.90 -27.05 -2.45
N MET A 139 -14.01 -27.56 -1.92
CA MET A 139 -14.65 -28.79 -2.38
C MET A 139 -16.16 -28.64 -2.42
N SER A 140 -16.79 -29.42 -3.28
CA SER A 140 -18.23 -29.50 -3.41
C SER A 140 -18.67 -30.94 -3.20
N THR A 141 -19.81 -31.13 -2.56
CA THR A 141 -20.45 -32.47 -2.42
C THR A 141 -21.87 -32.41 -2.96
N GLY A 142 -22.32 -33.46 -3.51
CA GLY A 142 -23.67 -33.62 -4.07
C GLY A 142 -23.65 -34.44 -5.34
N ASP A 143 -24.33 -35.56 -5.33
CA ASP A 143 -24.42 -36.42 -6.50
C ASP A 143 -25.20 -35.79 -7.65
N GLU A 144 -25.98 -34.71 -7.39
CA GLU A 144 -26.66 -33.91 -8.40
C GLU A 144 -25.69 -33.06 -9.22
N LEU A 145 -24.47 -32.79 -8.72
CA LEU A 145 -23.54 -31.86 -9.33
C LEU A 145 -22.82 -32.47 -10.54
N VAL A 146 -22.67 -31.65 -11.58
CA VAL A 146 -21.82 -31.94 -12.74
C VAL A 146 -20.92 -30.72 -13.05
N MET A 147 -19.82 -31.01 -13.70
CA MET A 147 -18.91 -29.96 -14.12
C MET A 147 -19.39 -29.27 -15.40
N GLN A 148 -19.00 -28.02 -15.56
CA GLN A 148 -19.25 -27.27 -16.80
C GLN A 148 -18.53 -27.94 -17.96
N GLY A 149 -19.26 -28.07 -19.09
CA GLY A 149 -18.81 -28.83 -20.27
C GLY A 149 -19.25 -30.29 -20.32
N GLU A 150 -19.72 -30.83 -19.21
CA GLU A 150 -20.36 -32.15 -19.18
C GLU A 150 -21.84 -32.06 -19.58
N SER A 151 -22.41 -33.18 -20.05
CA SER A 151 -23.82 -33.23 -20.44
C SER A 151 -24.73 -33.17 -19.22
N LEU A 152 -25.70 -32.27 -19.23
CA LEU A 152 -26.70 -32.14 -18.19
C LEU A 152 -27.77 -33.22 -18.39
N THR A 153 -27.79 -34.23 -17.53
CA THR A 153 -28.80 -35.30 -17.53
C THR A 153 -29.93 -34.96 -16.53
N PRO A 154 -31.11 -35.58 -16.63
CA PRO A 154 -32.19 -35.37 -15.67
C PRO A 154 -31.73 -35.59 -14.22
N GLY A 155 -32.09 -34.69 -13.33
CA GLY A 155 -31.69 -34.70 -11.92
C GLY A 155 -30.31 -34.10 -11.64
N LYS A 156 -29.58 -33.62 -12.63
CA LYS A 156 -28.28 -33.00 -12.47
C LYS A 156 -28.34 -31.48 -12.63
N ILE A 157 -27.44 -30.79 -11.96
CA ILE A 157 -27.24 -29.33 -12.07
C ILE A 157 -25.75 -29.01 -12.21
N TYR A 158 -25.43 -27.90 -12.85
CA TYR A 158 -24.04 -27.44 -12.91
C TYR A 158 -23.56 -26.86 -11.57
N ASN A 159 -22.33 -27.20 -11.19
CA ASN A 159 -21.68 -26.71 -9.98
C ASN A 159 -21.27 -25.23 -10.14
N SER A 160 -22.21 -24.31 -9.99
CA SER A 160 -21.97 -22.88 -10.08
C SER A 160 -21.29 -22.29 -8.83
N ASN A 161 -21.60 -22.84 -7.64
CA ASN A 161 -21.03 -22.37 -6.37
C ASN A 161 -19.50 -22.46 -6.34
N ARG A 162 -18.93 -23.48 -6.96
CA ARG A 162 -17.48 -23.65 -7.10
C ARG A 162 -16.80 -22.38 -7.65
N TYR A 163 -17.32 -21.82 -8.73
CA TYR A 163 -16.75 -20.64 -9.37
C TYR A 163 -16.98 -19.37 -8.55
N THR A 164 -18.16 -19.22 -7.98
CA THR A 164 -18.50 -18.10 -7.11
C THR A 164 -17.59 -18.06 -5.87
N LEU A 165 -17.47 -19.19 -5.18
CA LEU A 165 -16.66 -19.29 -3.97
C LEU A 165 -15.16 -19.12 -4.28
N ARG A 166 -14.68 -19.73 -5.35
CA ARG A 166 -13.30 -19.56 -5.80
C ARG A 166 -12.98 -18.10 -6.07
N ALA A 167 -13.80 -17.40 -6.85
CA ALA A 167 -13.58 -15.98 -7.17
C ALA A 167 -13.62 -15.10 -5.92
N LEU A 168 -14.54 -15.35 -4.99
CA LEU A 168 -14.59 -14.62 -3.71
C LEU A 168 -13.33 -14.83 -2.87
N LEU A 169 -12.85 -16.07 -2.76
CA LEU A 169 -11.63 -16.40 -2.01
C LEU A 169 -10.38 -15.75 -2.65
N GLU A 170 -10.26 -15.81 -3.98
CA GLU A 170 -9.15 -15.20 -4.72
C GLU A 170 -9.17 -13.67 -4.56
N ASN A 171 -10.34 -13.03 -4.61
CA ASN A 171 -10.51 -11.60 -4.34
C ASN A 171 -10.15 -11.20 -2.89
N LEU A 172 -10.32 -12.12 -1.94
CA LEU A 172 -9.85 -11.93 -0.56
C LEU A 172 -8.33 -12.14 -0.41
N GLY A 173 -7.65 -12.53 -1.50
CA GLY A 173 -6.20 -12.74 -1.53
C GLY A 173 -5.78 -14.15 -1.10
N CYS A 174 -6.69 -15.12 -1.04
CA CYS A 174 -6.37 -16.50 -0.72
C CYS A 174 -5.73 -17.23 -1.92
N THR A 175 -4.97 -18.28 -1.63
CA THR A 175 -4.56 -19.28 -2.62
C THR A 175 -5.52 -20.46 -2.55
N VAL A 176 -6.26 -20.71 -3.61
CA VAL A 176 -7.32 -21.74 -3.64
C VAL A 176 -6.83 -23.00 -4.35
N THR A 177 -6.93 -24.14 -3.66
CA THR A 177 -6.79 -25.47 -4.25
C THR A 177 -8.19 -26.06 -4.38
N ASP A 178 -8.56 -26.40 -5.58
CA ASP A 178 -9.87 -26.93 -5.91
C ASP A 178 -9.84 -28.46 -5.93
N PHE A 179 -10.59 -29.09 -5.03
CA PHE A 179 -10.70 -30.53 -4.89
C PHE A 179 -11.82 -31.11 -5.76
N GLY A 180 -12.57 -30.25 -6.48
CA GLY A 180 -13.65 -30.68 -7.35
C GLY A 180 -14.91 -31.11 -6.61
N ILE A 181 -15.66 -32.05 -7.23
CA ILE A 181 -16.85 -32.66 -6.65
C ILE A 181 -16.45 -33.97 -5.96
N ILE A 182 -16.69 -34.03 -4.66
CA ILE A 182 -16.43 -35.20 -3.83
C ILE A 182 -17.69 -36.08 -3.86
N ALA A 183 -17.50 -37.37 -4.08
CA ALA A 183 -18.61 -38.34 -4.06
C ALA A 183 -19.36 -38.31 -2.71
N ASP A 184 -20.68 -38.38 -2.77
CA ASP A 184 -21.55 -38.23 -1.61
C ASP A 184 -21.60 -39.48 -0.74
N ASN A 185 -20.45 -39.80 -0.12
CA ASN A 185 -20.30 -40.84 0.87
C ASN A 185 -19.25 -40.51 1.91
N LEU A 186 -19.42 -41.05 3.11
CA LEU A 186 -18.57 -40.78 4.27
C LEU A 186 -17.09 -41.04 4.00
N LYS A 187 -16.73 -42.12 3.32
CA LYS A 187 -15.34 -42.51 3.07
C LYS A 187 -14.63 -41.51 2.13
N ALA A 188 -15.28 -41.09 1.06
CA ALA A 188 -14.75 -40.12 0.11
C ALA A 188 -14.60 -38.75 0.79
N THR A 189 -15.58 -38.33 1.58
CA THR A 189 -15.55 -37.09 2.35
C THR A 189 -14.42 -37.10 3.36
N GLN A 190 -14.24 -38.15 4.14
CA GLN A 190 -13.13 -38.31 5.09
C GLN A 190 -11.78 -38.24 4.37
N ALA A 191 -11.62 -38.95 3.24
CA ALA A 191 -10.38 -38.92 2.47
C ALA A 191 -10.03 -37.53 1.94
N ALA A 192 -11.01 -36.80 1.41
CA ALA A 192 -10.81 -35.44 0.90
C ALA A 192 -10.43 -34.46 2.01
N LEU A 193 -11.11 -34.50 3.16
CA LEU A 193 -10.80 -33.67 4.32
C LEU A 193 -9.40 -33.98 4.88
N ALA A 194 -9.04 -35.25 5.00
CA ALA A 194 -7.73 -35.69 5.48
C ALA A 194 -6.62 -35.23 4.51
N GLU A 195 -6.83 -35.35 3.21
CA GLU A 195 -5.87 -34.91 2.20
C GLU A 195 -5.68 -33.37 2.23
N ALA A 196 -6.77 -32.61 2.34
CA ALA A 196 -6.69 -31.16 2.47
C ALA A 196 -5.91 -30.73 3.73
N ALA A 197 -6.13 -31.41 4.86
CA ALA A 197 -5.38 -31.17 6.08
C ALA A 197 -3.89 -31.55 5.92
N ARG A 198 -3.60 -32.70 5.33
CA ARG A 198 -2.23 -33.19 5.11
C ARG A 198 -1.41 -32.29 4.18
N THR A 199 -2.04 -31.71 3.17
CA THR A 199 -1.38 -30.82 2.19
C THR A 199 -1.21 -29.38 2.67
N GLY A 200 -1.52 -29.13 3.95
CA GLY A 200 -1.18 -27.87 4.64
C GLY A 200 -2.05 -26.68 4.23
N HIS A 201 -3.33 -26.94 3.99
CA HIS A 201 -4.33 -25.89 3.87
C HIS A 201 -4.69 -25.31 5.24
N ASP A 202 -4.92 -23.99 5.29
CA ASP A 202 -5.32 -23.29 6.52
C ASP A 202 -6.82 -23.34 6.77
N LEU A 203 -7.59 -23.50 5.69
CA LEU A 203 -9.04 -23.52 5.70
C LEU A 203 -9.53 -24.56 4.68
N ILE A 204 -10.56 -25.28 5.04
CA ILE A 204 -11.33 -26.12 4.12
C ILE A 204 -12.72 -25.49 4.02
N LEU A 205 -13.15 -25.18 2.81
CA LEU A 205 -14.48 -24.66 2.50
C LEU A 205 -15.23 -25.68 1.66
N THR A 206 -16.41 -26.07 2.15
CA THR A 206 -17.28 -27.00 1.43
C THR A 206 -18.55 -26.31 0.98
N SER A 207 -19.05 -26.70 -0.20
CA SER A 207 -20.40 -26.39 -0.69
C SER A 207 -21.17 -27.68 -0.84
N GLY A 208 -22.29 -27.83 -0.10
CA GLY A 208 -23.08 -29.04 0.03
C GLY A 208 -22.77 -29.87 1.29
N GLY A 209 -23.53 -30.93 1.55
CA GLY A 209 -23.32 -31.88 2.63
C GLY A 209 -23.48 -31.37 4.06
N VAL A 210 -24.18 -30.24 4.28
CA VAL A 210 -24.26 -29.53 5.57
C VAL A 210 -25.69 -29.39 6.12
N SER A 211 -26.65 -30.11 5.57
CA SER A 211 -28.05 -30.14 6.03
C SER A 211 -28.26 -31.19 7.15
N VAL A 212 -29.45 -31.65 7.33
CA VAL A 212 -29.85 -32.69 8.31
C VAL A 212 -30.29 -34.00 7.62
N GLY A 213 -29.99 -34.15 6.33
CA GLY A 213 -30.33 -35.31 5.53
C GLY A 213 -29.51 -36.55 5.88
N GLU A 214 -30.01 -37.72 5.52
CA GLU A 214 -29.31 -38.98 5.74
C GLU A 214 -27.99 -39.07 4.94
N GLU A 215 -27.84 -38.21 3.90
CA GLU A 215 -26.65 -38.15 3.03
C GLU A 215 -25.69 -37.02 3.41
N ASP A 216 -25.85 -36.43 4.59
CA ASP A 216 -24.95 -35.37 5.09
C ASP A 216 -23.72 -35.94 5.77
N HIS A 217 -22.68 -36.18 4.99
CA HIS A 217 -21.44 -36.83 5.44
C HIS A 217 -20.39 -35.92 6.02
N ILE A 218 -20.51 -34.58 5.88
CA ILE A 218 -19.49 -33.60 6.35
C ILE A 218 -19.35 -33.65 7.86
N LYS A 219 -20.47 -33.59 8.60
CA LYS A 219 -20.43 -33.59 10.07
C LYS A 219 -19.79 -34.86 10.63
N PRO A 220 -20.25 -36.08 10.29
CA PRO A 220 -19.65 -37.31 10.80
C PRO A 220 -18.19 -37.49 10.35
N ALA A 221 -17.82 -36.99 9.16
CA ALA A 221 -16.44 -36.98 8.71
C ALA A 221 -15.54 -36.09 9.57
N ILE A 222 -15.99 -34.86 9.89
CA ILE A 222 -15.24 -33.94 10.77
C ILE A 222 -15.09 -34.53 12.18
N GLU A 223 -16.18 -35.07 12.76
CA GLU A 223 -16.16 -35.67 14.10
C GLU A 223 -15.21 -36.89 14.19
N SER A 224 -15.00 -37.59 13.10
CA SER A 224 -14.05 -38.72 13.03
C SER A 224 -12.58 -38.28 12.88
N LEU A 225 -12.32 -37.08 12.34
CA LEU A 225 -10.98 -36.60 12.05
C LEU A 225 -10.51 -35.49 13.03
N GLY A 226 -11.43 -34.88 13.75
CA GLY A 226 -11.11 -33.72 14.58
C GLY A 226 -12.18 -33.38 15.62
N ARG A 227 -12.31 -32.11 15.91
CA ARG A 227 -13.30 -31.59 16.88
C ARG A 227 -14.25 -30.63 16.18
N LEU A 228 -15.55 -30.79 16.43
CA LEU A 228 -16.60 -29.89 15.99
C LEU A 228 -16.89 -28.87 17.11
N HIS A 229 -16.63 -27.58 16.90
CA HIS A 229 -16.91 -26.52 17.84
C HIS A 229 -18.28 -25.86 17.63
N PHE A 230 -18.63 -25.65 16.35
CA PHE A 230 -19.91 -25.05 15.94
C PHE A 230 -20.47 -25.86 14.79
N TRP A 231 -21.78 -26.12 14.81
CA TRP A 231 -22.45 -26.77 13.69
C TRP A 231 -23.38 -25.82 12.92
N ARG A 232 -23.97 -24.87 13.61
CA ARG A 232 -24.86 -23.88 13.00
C ARG A 232 -24.58 -22.51 13.56
N VAL A 233 -24.70 -21.52 12.69
CA VAL A 233 -24.71 -20.11 13.04
C VAL A 233 -26.12 -19.61 12.75
N ALA A 234 -26.75 -18.95 13.70
CA ALA A 234 -28.02 -18.27 13.49
C ALA A 234 -27.81 -17.12 12.50
N ALA A 235 -28.61 -17.04 11.44
CA ALA A 235 -28.61 -15.95 10.48
C ALA A 235 -29.72 -14.96 10.82
#